data_ff0477651337e55eed317cc11f22a307
#
_entry.id   ff0477651337e55eed317cc11f22a307
#
_cell.length_a   1.000
_cell.length_b   1.000
_cell.length_c   1.000
_cell.angle_alpha   90.00
_cell.angle_beta   90.00
_cell.angle_gamma   90.00
#
_symmetry.space_group_name_H-M   'P 1'
#
loop_
_entity.id
_entity.type
_entity.pdbx_description
1 polymer ?
#
loop_
_entity_poly.entity_id
_entity_poly.type
_entity_poly.pdbx_seq_one_letter_code
_entity_poly.pdbx_strand_id
1 'polypeptide(L)'
;MFNHRPLAPAALLVGAIVFLASPLSALAQPLAPNDVKSLLGRIREKRASAPQIQADFQEEKTIKMMNKPVASSGRVWFQAPNKFRREVKGSSPSTTVSDGQQLWIYYPKFQSAESYQLGKRSPLHAGIAAITASLNLQGVEESYNIAAAQEGSGYVLQLAPKAPALKRMLQQFTIHLNEALQVVRTEMLQPNGDRIVTSYSNETRAAIDPGTFQFAPPAGTNVTTPLGR
;
A
#
# COMPACT_ATOMS: atom_id res chain seq x y z
N MET A 1 33.14 -13.71 -85.02
CA MET A 1 32.56 -12.65 -84.12
C MET A 1 31.89 -13.32 -82.95
N PHE A 2 32.62 -13.45 -81.86
CA PHE A 2 32.11 -14.05 -80.63
C PHE A 2 31.90 -12.97 -79.57
N ASN A 3 30.67 -12.80 -79.17
CA ASN A 3 30.25 -11.78 -78.19
C ASN A 3 30.27 -12.34 -76.81
N HIS A 4 31.24 -12.08 -75.96
CA HIS A 4 31.31 -12.43 -74.57
C HIS A 4 30.55 -11.41 -73.72
N ARG A 5 29.47 -11.83 -73.07
CA ARG A 5 28.80 -11.07 -72.01
C ARG A 5 29.43 -11.48 -70.67
N PRO A 6 29.81 -10.55 -69.80
CA PRO A 6 30.27 -10.88 -68.45
C PRO A 6 29.11 -11.19 -67.53
N LEU A 7 29.22 -12.27 -66.74
CA LEU A 7 28.35 -12.60 -65.62
C LEU A 7 28.62 -11.67 -64.44
N ALA A 8 27.56 -11.07 -63.91
CA ALA A 8 27.58 -10.31 -62.66
C ALA A 8 27.54 -11.25 -61.44
N PRO A 9 28.27 -10.94 -60.33
CA PRO A 9 28.24 -11.74 -59.14
C PRO A 9 26.96 -11.47 -58.35
N ALA A 10 26.26 -12.53 -57.94
CA ALA A 10 25.12 -12.50 -57.01
C ALA A 10 25.61 -12.14 -55.59
N ALA A 11 25.20 -10.99 -55.11
CA ALA A 11 25.41 -10.61 -53.73
C ALA A 11 24.43 -11.35 -52.82
N LEU A 12 24.94 -12.24 -51.96
CA LEU A 12 24.20 -12.90 -50.86
C LEU A 12 23.94 -11.86 -49.75
N LEU A 13 22.71 -11.39 -49.63
CA LEU A 13 22.22 -10.62 -48.49
C LEU A 13 21.96 -11.58 -47.34
N VAL A 14 22.89 -11.65 -46.38
CA VAL A 14 22.68 -12.29 -45.09
C VAL A 14 21.82 -11.36 -44.23
N GLY A 15 20.52 -11.61 -44.19
CA GLY A 15 19.59 -10.92 -43.29
C GLY A 15 19.85 -11.32 -41.84
N ALA A 16 20.43 -10.45 -41.04
CA ALA A 16 20.52 -10.61 -39.61
C ALA A 16 19.11 -10.49 -39.00
N ILE A 17 18.54 -11.61 -38.56
CA ILE A 17 17.31 -11.64 -37.77
C ILE A 17 17.67 -11.16 -36.36
N VAL A 18 17.38 -9.89 -36.07
CA VAL A 18 17.45 -9.34 -34.73
C VAL A 18 16.22 -9.89 -33.96
N PHE A 19 16.45 -10.88 -33.10
CA PHE A 19 15.47 -11.30 -32.11
C PHE A 19 15.29 -10.16 -31.10
N LEU A 20 14.25 -9.34 -31.27
CA LEU A 20 13.73 -8.47 -30.23
C LEU A 20 13.18 -9.37 -29.14
N ALA A 21 13.99 -9.65 -28.12
CA ALA A 21 13.53 -10.26 -26.89
C ALA A 21 12.56 -9.29 -26.21
N SER A 22 11.26 -9.48 -26.42
CA SER A 22 10.24 -8.80 -25.62
C SER A 22 10.50 -9.16 -24.15
N PRO A 23 10.50 -8.17 -23.22
CA PRO A 23 10.62 -8.49 -21.82
C PRO A 23 9.42 -9.38 -21.46
N LEU A 24 9.68 -10.63 -21.08
CA LEU A 24 8.68 -11.49 -20.45
C LEU A 24 8.23 -10.72 -19.21
N SER A 25 7.01 -10.22 -19.21
CA SER A 25 6.35 -9.76 -17.99
C SER A 25 6.40 -10.96 -17.02
N ALA A 26 7.16 -10.80 -15.95
CA ALA A 26 7.28 -11.86 -14.95
C ALA A 26 5.88 -12.11 -14.37
N LEU A 27 5.25 -13.19 -14.82
CA LEU A 27 3.96 -13.63 -14.28
C LEU A 27 4.18 -13.95 -12.81
N ALA A 28 3.34 -13.38 -11.96
CA ALA A 28 3.36 -13.65 -10.53
C ALA A 28 3.16 -15.16 -10.29
N GLN A 29 4.12 -15.81 -9.63
CA GLN A 29 4.09 -17.25 -9.34
C GLN A 29 3.45 -17.48 -7.97
N PRO A 30 2.28 -18.14 -7.88
CA PRO A 30 1.62 -18.40 -6.60
C PRO A 30 2.52 -19.23 -5.66
N LEU A 31 2.57 -18.82 -4.39
CA LEU A 31 3.29 -19.56 -3.35
C LEU A 31 2.40 -20.66 -2.76
N ALA A 32 3.01 -21.80 -2.42
CA ALA A 32 2.33 -22.84 -1.65
C ALA A 32 2.00 -22.34 -0.23
N PRO A 33 1.00 -22.91 0.47
CA PRO A 33 0.58 -22.44 1.80
C PRO A 33 1.72 -22.39 2.82
N ASN A 34 2.65 -23.35 2.80
CA ASN A 34 3.82 -23.37 3.69
C ASN A 34 4.79 -22.23 3.39
N ASP A 35 4.97 -21.87 2.12
CA ASP A 35 5.83 -20.77 1.70
C ASP A 35 5.21 -19.41 2.06
N VAL A 36 3.88 -19.28 1.97
CA VAL A 36 3.17 -18.10 2.49
C VAL A 36 3.41 -17.94 3.98
N LYS A 37 3.29 -19.01 4.77
CA LYS A 37 3.55 -19.00 6.22
C LYS A 37 4.99 -18.60 6.53
N SER A 38 5.94 -19.15 5.80
CA SER A 38 7.37 -18.82 5.93
C SER A 38 7.63 -17.35 5.59
N LEU A 39 7.06 -16.84 4.50
CA LEU A 39 7.16 -15.44 4.11
C LEU A 39 6.62 -14.51 5.20
N LEU A 40 5.44 -14.79 5.74
CA LEU A 40 4.86 -14.01 6.84
C LEU A 40 5.74 -14.05 8.10
N GLY A 41 6.38 -15.19 8.40
CA GLY A 41 7.37 -15.30 9.48
C GLY A 41 8.55 -14.35 9.29
N ARG A 42 9.17 -14.36 8.12
CA ARG A 42 10.29 -13.46 7.76
C ARG A 42 9.90 -11.98 7.85
N ILE A 43 8.69 -11.63 7.41
CA ILE A 43 8.17 -10.25 7.51
C ILE A 43 8.03 -9.85 8.98
N ARG A 44 7.47 -10.72 9.83
CA ARG A 44 7.31 -10.46 11.27
C ARG A 44 8.65 -10.25 11.96
N GLU A 45 9.63 -11.12 11.73
CA GLU A 45 10.98 -10.98 12.29
C GLU A 45 11.62 -9.65 11.88
N LYS A 46 11.52 -9.31 10.60
CA LYS A 46 12.06 -8.05 10.09
C LYS A 46 11.37 -6.82 10.70
N ARG A 47 10.06 -6.89 10.96
CA ARG A 47 9.30 -5.81 11.60
C ARG A 47 9.57 -5.72 13.09
N ALA A 48 9.75 -6.86 13.77
CA ALA A 48 10.10 -6.89 15.20
C ALA A 48 11.47 -6.25 15.48
N SER A 49 12.44 -6.42 14.57
CA SER A 49 13.78 -5.80 14.70
C SER A 49 13.78 -4.28 14.50
N ALA A 50 12.73 -3.71 13.92
CA ALA A 50 12.60 -2.27 13.69
C ALA A 50 11.12 -1.86 13.81
N PRO A 51 10.65 -1.59 15.03
CA PRO A 51 9.24 -1.35 15.32
C PRO A 51 8.73 0.01 14.84
N GLN A 52 9.61 0.83 14.26
CA GLN A 52 9.29 2.17 13.77
C GLN A 52 9.55 2.25 12.27
N ILE A 53 8.64 2.87 11.54
CA ILE A 53 8.74 3.10 10.10
C ILE A 53 8.19 4.48 9.79
N GLN A 54 8.86 5.20 8.91
CA GLN A 54 8.35 6.39 8.29
C GLN A 54 8.66 6.35 6.78
N ALA A 55 7.72 6.81 5.97
CA ALA A 55 7.84 6.81 4.53
C ALA A 55 7.05 7.96 3.90
N ASP A 56 7.48 8.41 2.73
CA ASP A 56 6.67 9.26 1.88
C ASP A 56 5.71 8.38 1.06
N PHE A 57 4.55 8.93 0.70
CA PHE A 57 3.60 8.23 -0.15
C PHE A 57 3.04 9.12 -1.25
N GLN A 58 2.67 8.47 -2.34
CA GLN A 58 1.80 8.98 -3.39
C GLN A 58 0.57 8.07 -3.47
N GLU A 59 -0.60 8.67 -3.52
CA GLU A 59 -1.87 7.94 -3.53
C GLU A 59 -2.73 8.42 -4.70
N GLU A 60 -3.32 7.44 -5.38
CA GLU A 60 -4.30 7.65 -6.42
C GLU A 60 -5.59 6.94 -6.01
N LYS A 61 -6.69 7.70 -5.91
CA LYS A 61 -8.01 7.18 -5.64
C LYS A 61 -8.87 7.26 -6.89
N THR A 62 -9.21 6.09 -7.44
CA THR A 62 -10.19 5.95 -8.52
C THR A 62 -11.56 5.74 -7.90
N ILE A 63 -12.47 6.69 -8.10
CA ILE A 63 -13.87 6.60 -7.68
C ILE A 63 -14.66 6.18 -8.89
N LYS A 64 -15.41 5.06 -8.81
CA LYS A 64 -16.12 4.46 -9.95
C LYS A 64 -17.07 5.44 -10.67
N MET A 65 -17.62 6.42 -9.92
CA MET A 65 -18.55 7.42 -10.48
C MET A 65 -17.83 8.69 -10.97
N MET A 66 -16.51 8.78 -10.85
CA MET A 66 -15.75 9.96 -11.29
C MET A 66 -14.91 9.63 -12.53
N ASN A 67 -14.85 10.57 -13.47
CA ASN A 67 -14.12 10.39 -14.72
C ASN A 67 -12.59 10.53 -14.58
N LYS A 68 -12.09 11.05 -13.43
CA LYS A 68 -10.67 11.24 -13.20
C LYS A 68 -10.29 10.76 -11.80
N PRO A 69 -9.15 10.09 -11.65
CA PRO A 69 -8.62 9.77 -10.34
C PRO A 69 -8.27 11.02 -9.53
N VAL A 70 -8.37 10.92 -8.22
CA VAL A 70 -7.92 11.94 -7.28
C VAL A 70 -6.53 11.56 -6.80
N ALA A 71 -5.55 12.41 -7.08
CA ALA A 71 -4.18 12.23 -6.62
C ALA A 71 -3.93 13.03 -5.33
N SER A 72 -3.19 12.42 -4.42
CA SER A 72 -2.66 13.04 -3.20
C SER A 72 -1.28 12.49 -2.88
N SER A 73 -0.55 13.19 -2.01
CA SER A 73 0.75 12.74 -1.51
C SER A 73 0.89 13.10 -0.05
N GLY A 74 1.91 12.57 0.60
CA GLY A 74 2.13 12.90 1.99
C GLY A 74 3.22 12.05 2.63
N ARG A 75 3.13 11.95 3.95
CA ARG A 75 4.04 11.17 4.75
C ARG A 75 3.30 10.35 5.79
N VAL A 76 3.83 9.18 6.09
CA VAL A 76 3.30 8.26 7.10
C VAL A 76 4.39 7.92 8.11
N TRP A 77 3.99 7.83 9.38
CA TRP A 77 4.78 7.35 10.50
C TRP A 77 4.02 6.24 11.19
N PHE A 78 4.71 5.21 11.54
CA PHE A 78 4.18 4.08 12.28
C PHE A 78 5.13 3.69 13.40
N GLN A 79 4.57 3.39 14.56
CA GLN A 79 5.28 2.77 15.68
C GLN A 79 4.43 1.65 16.25
N ALA A 80 5.01 0.43 16.24
CA ALA A 80 4.35 -0.72 16.81
C ALA A 80 4.00 -0.48 18.29
N PRO A 81 2.90 -1.06 18.81
CA PRO A 81 1.99 -1.92 18.05
C PRO A 81 0.91 -1.17 17.26
N ASN A 82 0.58 0.09 17.59
CA ASN A 82 -0.66 0.72 17.10
C ASN A 82 -0.61 2.26 17.03
N LYS A 83 0.58 2.88 17.14
CA LYS A 83 0.72 4.32 16.93
C LYS A 83 0.91 4.62 15.45
N PHE A 84 0.20 5.63 14.98
CA PHE A 84 0.14 5.94 13.57
C PHE A 84 -0.07 7.44 13.36
N ARG A 85 0.63 8.01 12.37
CA ARG A 85 0.36 9.35 11.84
C ARG A 85 0.42 9.31 10.32
N ARG A 86 -0.54 9.94 9.68
CA ARG A 86 -0.57 10.12 8.23
C ARG A 86 -0.94 11.57 7.92
N GLU A 87 -0.09 12.25 7.20
CA GLU A 87 -0.33 13.60 6.72
C GLU A 87 -0.53 13.57 5.20
N VAL A 88 -1.68 14.04 4.76
CA VAL A 88 -2.04 14.15 3.35
C VAL A 88 -1.88 15.59 2.92
N LYS A 89 -1.17 15.81 1.82
CA LYS A 89 -0.99 17.09 1.13
C LYS A 89 -1.83 17.09 -0.16
N GLY A 90 -2.09 18.25 -0.71
CA GLY A 90 -2.82 18.38 -1.97
C GLY A 90 -4.12 19.18 -1.84
N SER A 91 -5.08 18.85 -2.71
CA SER A 91 -6.36 19.59 -2.78
C SER A 91 -7.22 19.43 -1.53
N SER A 92 -7.13 18.30 -0.84
CA SER A 92 -7.88 17.97 0.37
C SER A 92 -6.93 17.51 1.47
N PRO A 93 -6.18 18.45 2.09
CA PRO A 93 -5.23 18.10 3.13
C PRO A 93 -5.94 17.53 4.35
N SER A 94 -5.32 16.52 4.97
CA SER A 94 -5.82 15.95 6.23
C SER A 94 -4.66 15.38 7.05
N THR A 95 -4.88 15.32 8.36
CA THR A 95 -3.95 14.69 9.29
C THR A 95 -4.71 13.66 10.10
N THR A 96 -4.28 12.40 10.01
CA THR A 96 -4.79 11.30 10.82
C THR A 96 -3.73 10.91 11.84
N VAL A 97 -4.07 10.90 13.12
CA VAL A 97 -3.14 10.55 14.21
C VAL A 97 -3.80 9.56 15.15
N SER A 98 -3.09 8.51 15.50
CA SER A 98 -3.47 7.58 16.55
C SER A 98 -2.31 7.39 17.54
N ASP A 99 -2.61 7.51 18.82
CA ASP A 99 -1.70 7.15 19.91
C ASP A 99 -1.88 5.70 20.38
N GLY A 100 -2.82 4.97 19.74
CA GLY A 100 -3.20 3.59 20.06
C GLY A 100 -4.43 3.48 20.96
N GLN A 101 -4.90 4.57 21.57
CA GLN A 101 -6.12 4.64 22.38
C GLN A 101 -7.19 5.53 21.72
N GLN A 102 -6.75 6.59 21.09
CA GLN A 102 -7.59 7.55 20.40
C GLN A 102 -7.10 7.75 18.97
N LEU A 103 -8.05 7.96 18.06
CA LEU A 103 -7.78 8.38 16.69
C LEU A 103 -8.36 9.76 16.47
N TRP A 104 -7.57 10.62 15.87
CA TRP A 104 -7.95 11.91 15.37
C TRP A 104 -7.88 11.96 13.86
N ILE A 105 -8.88 12.57 13.21
CA ILE A 105 -8.82 12.93 11.79
C ILE A 105 -9.09 14.43 11.72
N TYR A 106 -8.10 15.21 11.30
CA TYR A 106 -8.20 16.66 11.20
C TYR A 106 -8.22 17.11 9.75
N TYR A 107 -9.14 17.99 9.42
CA TYR A 107 -9.34 18.58 8.11
C TYR A 107 -9.08 20.08 8.19
N PRO A 108 -7.84 20.56 7.93
CA PRO A 108 -7.46 21.96 8.14
C PRO A 108 -8.29 22.95 7.32
N LYS A 109 -8.67 22.60 6.09
CA LYS A 109 -9.51 23.46 5.24
C LYS A 109 -10.90 23.74 5.81
N PHE A 110 -11.43 22.83 6.60
CA PHE A 110 -12.76 22.93 7.19
C PHE A 110 -12.71 23.31 8.67
N GLN A 111 -11.51 23.51 9.22
CA GLN A 111 -11.31 23.72 10.66
C GLN A 111 -12.13 22.73 11.50
N SER A 112 -12.15 21.46 11.06
CA SER A 112 -12.92 20.40 11.71
C SER A 112 -12.04 19.20 12.04
N ALA A 113 -12.37 18.53 13.13
CA ALA A 113 -11.72 17.31 13.55
C ALA A 113 -12.75 16.29 14.03
N GLU A 114 -12.47 15.03 13.72
CA GLU A 114 -13.21 13.89 14.23
C GLU A 114 -12.35 13.15 15.25
N SER A 115 -12.95 12.77 16.38
CA SER A 115 -12.30 12.01 17.43
C SER A 115 -12.99 10.67 17.63
N TYR A 116 -12.21 9.62 17.75
CA TYR A 116 -12.69 8.25 17.88
C TYR A 116 -11.93 7.53 19.00
N GLN A 117 -12.65 6.94 19.94
CA GLN A 117 -12.06 6.04 20.93
C GLN A 117 -11.78 4.68 20.30
N LEU A 118 -10.53 4.23 20.38
CA LEU A 118 -10.08 2.94 19.84
C LEU A 118 -10.29 1.82 20.88
N GLY A 119 -11.53 1.43 21.09
CA GLY A 119 -11.86 0.24 21.91
C GLY A 119 -11.94 -1.03 21.05
N LYS A 120 -11.80 -2.21 21.68
CA LYS A 120 -11.86 -3.54 21.02
C LYS A 120 -13.15 -3.79 20.19
N ARG A 121 -14.17 -2.94 20.30
CA ARG A 121 -15.47 -3.06 19.61
C ARG A 121 -15.76 -1.95 18.61
N SER A 122 -14.81 -1.04 18.34
CA SER A 122 -15.04 0.04 17.38
C SER A 122 -15.01 -0.49 15.94
N PRO A 123 -16.01 -0.18 15.09
CA PRO A 123 -15.97 -0.51 13.65
C PRO A 123 -14.77 0.11 12.92
N LEU A 124 -14.30 1.28 13.39
CA LEU A 124 -13.08 1.92 12.88
C LEU A 124 -11.82 1.12 13.20
N HIS A 125 -11.85 0.29 14.25
CA HIS A 125 -10.72 -0.59 14.55
C HIS A 125 -10.38 -1.49 13.36
N ALA A 126 -11.38 -1.91 12.59
CA ALA A 126 -11.18 -2.70 11.38
C ALA A 126 -10.51 -1.88 10.23
N GLY A 127 -10.89 -0.62 10.05
CA GLY A 127 -10.28 0.26 9.03
C GLY A 127 -8.84 0.64 9.39
N ILE A 128 -8.60 0.98 10.65
CA ILE A 128 -7.26 1.25 11.17
C ILE A 128 -6.41 -0.01 11.19
N ALA A 129 -7.00 -1.16 11.55
CA ALA A 129 -6.32 -2.44 11.48
C ALA A 129 -5.90 -2.78 10.05
N ALA A 130 -6.68 -2.42 9.02
CA ALA A 130 -6.28 -2.59 7.62
C ALA A 130 -5.09 -1.70 7.25
N ILE A 131 -5.10 -0.43 7.68
CA ILE A 131 -3.98 0.50 7.45
C ILE A 131 -2.75 0.04 8.24
N THR A 132 -2.91 -0.36 9.50
CA THR A 132 -1.81 -0.86 10.34
C THR A 132 -1.33 -2.23 9.89
N ALA A 133 -2.21 -3.09 9.40
CA ALA A 133 -1.83 -4.39 8.83
C ALA A 133 -0.93 -4.21 7.60
N SER A 134 -1.18 -3.19 6.77
CA SER A 134 -0.31 -2.88 5.62
C SER A 134 1.11 -2.49 6.04
N LEU A 135 1.23 -1.87 7.20
CA LEU A 135 2.52 -1.41 7.71
C LEU A 135 3.22 -2.44 8.63
N ASN A 136 2.45 -3.22 9.38
CA ASN A 136 3.00 -4.12 10.41
C ASN A 136 2.87 -5.61 10.06
N LEU A 137 1.84 -6.04 9.33
CA LEU A 137 1.51 -7.44 9.00
C LEU A 137 1.44 -8.38 10.23
N GLN A 138 1.33 -7.83 11.45
CA GLN A 138 1.21 -8.60 12.67
C GLN A 138 -0.25 -9.05 12.87
N GLY A 139 -0.48 -10.35 13.10
CA GLY A 139 -1.83 -10.89 13.32
C GLY A 139 -2.77 -10.79 12.11
N VAL A 140 -2.24 -10.49 10.94
CA VAL A 140 -3.04 -10.32 9.72
C VAL A 140 -3.80 -11.60 9.34
N GLU A 141 -3.26 -12.77 9.67
CA GLU A 141 -3.88 -14.07 9.43
C GLU A 141 -5.18 -14.27 10.23
N GLU A 142 -5.35 -13.57 11.35
CA GLU A 142 -6.59 -13.65 12.15
C GLU A 142 -7.76 -13.00 11.42
N SER A 143 -7.52 -11.90 10.73
CA SER A 143 -8.54 -11.07 10.08
C SER A 143 -8.71 -11.32 8.59
N TYR A 144 -7.72 -11.94 7.93
CA TYR A 144 -7.69 -12.12 6.48
C TYR A 144 -7.35 -13.55 6.06
N ASN A 145 -7.94 -13.99 4.95
CA ASN A 145 -7.40 -15.07 4.14
C ASN A 145 -6.29 -14.48 3.26
N ILE A 146 -5.12 -15.11 3.27
CA ILE A 146 -3.92 -14.58 2.60
C ILE A 146 -3.51 -15.53 1.50
N ALA A 147 -3.37 -15.00 0.29
CA ALA A 147 -2.64 -15.60 -0.80
C ALA A 147 -1.40 -14.76 -1.07
N ALA A 148 -0.32 -15.40 -1.50
CA ALA A 148 0.89 -14.70 -1.90
C ALA A 148 1.46 -15.30 -3.18
N ALA A 149 2.17 -14.46 -3.93
CA ALA A 149 2.91 -14.86 -5.13
C ALA A 149 4.26 -14.15 -5.15
N GLN A 150 5.23 -14.75 -5.81
CA GLN A 150 6.47 -14.09 -6.15
C GLN A 150 6.27 -13.23 -7.40
N GLU A 151 6.67 -11.97 -7.34
CA GLU A 151 6.59 -11.00 -8.44
C GLU A 151 7.98 -10.38 -8.65
N GLY A 152 8.69 -10.83 -9.68
CA GLY A 152 10.09 -10.48 -9.88
C GLY A 152 10.97 -10.94 -8.71
N SER A 153 11.74 -10.01 -8.12
CA SER A 153 12.54 -10.25 -6.91
C SER A 153 11.75 -10.05 -5.60
N GLY A 154 10.52 -9.53 -5.69
CA GLY A 154 9.67 -9.23 -4.55
C GLY A 154 8.49 -10.19 -4.40
N TYR A 155 7.47 -9.76 -3.65
CA TYR A 155 6.29 -10.56 -3.36
C TYR A 155 5.04 -9.70 -3.44
N VAL A 156 3.93 -10.32 -3.83
CA VAL A 156 2.60 -9.74 -3.72
C VAL A 156 1.76 -10.58 -2.76
N LEU A 157 1.12 -9.92 -1.78
CA LEU A 157 0.19 -10.54 -0.85
C LEU A 157 -1.22 -10.02 -1.14
N GLN A 158 -2.17 -10.92 -1.29
CA GLN A 158 -3.59 -10.62 -1.44
C GLN A 158 -4.32 -11.01 -0.17
N LEU A 159 -4.97 -10.06 0.45
CA LEU A 159 -5.67 -10.20 1.72
C LEU A 159 -7.17 -10.04 1.49
N ALA A 160 -7.93 -11.14 1.65
CA ALA A 160 -9.38 -11.14 1.59
C ALA A 160 -9.95 -11.15 3.02
N PRO A 161 -10.78 -10.16 3.41
CA PRO A 161 -11.31 -10.06 4.76
C PRO A 161 -12.15 -11.29 5.13
N LYS A 162 -12.03 -11.75 6.39
CA LYS A 162 -12.87 -12.85 6.93
C LYS A 162 -14.18 -12.33 7.51
N ALA A 163 -14.12 -11.28 8.33
CA ALA A 163 -15.27 -10.78 9.06
C ALA A 163 -16.29 -10.04 8.17
N PRO A 164 -17.60 -10.28 8.32
CA PRO A 164 -18.64 -9.61 7.52
C PRO A 164 -18.60 -8.07 7.64
N ALA A 165 -18.27 -7.54 8.82
CA ALA A 165 -18.14 -6.10 9.02
C ALA A 165 -17.03 -5.51 8.16
N LEU A 166 -15.88 -6.19 8.05
CA LEU A 166 -14.77 -5.74 7.24
C LEU A 166 -15.05 -5.91 5.74
N LYS A 167 -15.76 -6.97 5.33
CA LYS A 167 -16.19 -7.18 3.92
C LYS A 167 -17.08 -6.08 3.39
N ARG A 168 -17.83 -5.39 4.25
CA ARG A 168 -18.65 -4.23 3.84
C ARG A 168 -17.83 -2.98 3.51
N MET A 169 -16.60 -2.90 4.00
CA MET A 169 -15.71 -1.76 3.81
C MET A 169 -14.58 -2.05 2.82
N LEU A 170 -14.17 -3.31 2.72
CA LEU A 170 -13.00 -3.76 1.99
C LEU A 170 -13.31 -5.08 1.28
N GLN A 171 -13.20 -5.11 -0.04
CA GLN A 171 -13.31 -6.33 -0.83
C GLN A 171 -11.98 -7.09 -0.85
N GLN A 172 -10.89 -6.38 -1.13
CA GLN A 172 -9.54 -6.94 -1.22
C GLN A 172 -8.51 -5.87 -0.85
N PHE A 173 -7.46 -6.30 -0.19
CA PHE A 173 -6.26 -5.51 0.06
C PHE A 173 -5.05 -6.21 -0.50
N THR A 174 -4.28 -5.53 -1.35
CA THR A 174 -3.07 -6.09 -1.97
C THR A 174 -1.85 -5.32 -1.47
N ILE A 175 -0.79 -6.03 -1.12
CA ILE A 175 0.47 -5.47 -0.63
C ILE A 175 1.59 -5.97 -1.52
N HIS A 176 2.34 -5.06 -2.13
CA HIS A 176 3.54 -5.36 -2.89
C HIS A 176 4.78 -5.09 -2.03
N LEU A 177 5.63 -6.07 -1.95
CA LEU A 177 6.90 -6.03 -1.21
C LEU A 177 8.07 -6.10 -2.19
N ASN A 178 9.11 -5.32 -1.93
CA ASN A 178 10.39 -5.52 -2.62
C ASN A 178 11.16 -6.72 -2.04
N GLU A 179 12.32 -7.02 -2.63
CA GLU A 179 13.23 -8.08 -2.18
C GLU A 179 13.61 -7.94 -0.71
N ALA A 180 13.76 -6.70 -0.25
CA ALA A 180 14.05 -6.38 1.14
C ALA A 180 12.82 -6.50 2.07
N LEU A 181 11.68 -7.02 1.60
CA LEU A 181 10.41 -7.14 2.33
C LEU A 181 9.86 -5.80 2.86
N GLN A 182 10.20 -4.69 2.19
CA GLN A 182 9.59 -3.39 2.46
C GLN A 182 8.33 -3.24 1.62
N VAL A 183 7.31 -2.59 2.17
CA VAL A 183 6.09 -2.28 1.44
C VAL A 183 6.39 -1.15 0.45
N VAL A 184 6.26 -1.44 -0.83
CA VAL A 184 6.48 -0.43 -1.90
C VAL A 184 5.16 0.07 -2.49
N ARG A 185 4.10 -0.74 -2.39
CA ARG A 185 2.78 -0.38 -2.90
C ARG A 185 1.69 -1.13 -2.16
N THR A 186 0.56 -0.47 -1.97
CA THR A 186 -0.68 -1.10 -1.51
C THR A 186 -1.83 -0.74 -2.43
N GLU A 187 -2.79 -1.67 -2.56
CA GLU A 187 -4.01 -1.45 -3.31
C GLU A 187 -5.20 -1.89 -2.47
N MET A 188 -6.17 -1.00 -2.34
CA MET A 188 -7.42 -1.26 -1.64
C MET A 188 -8.56 -1.25 -2.66
N LEU A 189 -9.31 -2.35 -2.76
CA LEU A 189 -10.53 -2.42 -3.54
C LEU A 189 -11.71 -2.44 -2.59
N GLN A 190 -12.62 -1.49 -2.77
CA GLN A 190 -13.84 -1.37 -1.98
C GLN A 190 -15.01 -2.08 -2.69
N PRO A 191 -16.06 -2.52 -1.96
CA PRO A 191 -17.19 -3.24 -2.56
C PRO A 191 -17.98 -2.43 -3.60
N ASN A 192 -17.95 -1.08 -3.51
CA ASN A 192 -18.57 -0.19 -4.51
C ASN A 192 -17.75 -0.06 -5.80
N GLY A 193 -16.55 -0.69 -5.86
CA GLY A 193 -15.63 -0.64 -6.99
C GLY A 193 -14.64 0.53 -6.94
N ASP A 194 -14.64 1.35 -5.89
CA ASP A 194 -13.59 2.35 -5.67
C ASP A 194 -12.26 1.65 -5.39
N ARG A 195 -11.18 2.19 -5.95
CA ARG A 195 -9.82 1.67 -5.79
C ARG A 195 -8.90 2.76 -5.28
N ILE A 196 -8.10 2.41 -4.29
CA ILE A 196 -7.06 3.27 -3.76
C ILE A 196 -5.72 2.57 -3.96
N VAL A 197 -4.81 3.23 -4.65
CA VAL A 197 -3.44 2.75 -4.88
C VAL A 197 -2.50 3.71 -4.17
N THR A 198 -1.67 3.19 -3.27
CA THR A 198 -0.68 3.98 -2.54
C THR A 198 0.70 3.41 -2.83
N SER A 199 1.60 4.22 -3.37
CA SER A 199 3.02 3.89 -3.56
C SER A 199 3.85 4.56 -2.48
N TYR A 200 4.79 3.82 -1.90
CA TYR A 200 5.66 4.28 -0.82
C TYR A 200 7.10 4.44 -1.30
N SER A 201 7.79 5.45 -0.78
CA SER A 201 9.18 5.74 -1.05
C SER A 201 9.88 6.29 0.20
N ASN A 202 11.21 6.35 0.15
CA ASN A 202 12.01 6.92 1.24
C ASN A 202 11.73 6.27 2.61
N GLU A 203 11.43 4.96 2.63
CA GLU A 203 11.24 4.24 3.90
C GLU A 203 12.51 4.33 4.74
N THR A 204 12.35 4.79 5.98
CA THR A 204 13.42 4.80 6.99
C THR A 204 12.90 4.25 8.31
N ARG A 205 13.80 3.68 9.09
CA ARG A 205 13.55 3.10 10.41
C ARG A 205 14.22 3.91 11.52
N ALA A 206 14.58 5.15 11.23
CA ALA A 206 15.12 6.08 12.22
C ALA A 206 14.10 6.30 13.35
N ALA A 207 14.62 6.65 14.52
CA ALA A 207 13.79 6.97 15.68
C ALA A 207 12.79 8.09 15.35
N ILE A 208 11.54 7.87 15.74
CA ILE A 208 10.45 8.84 15.57
C ILE A 208 10.24 9.55 16.90
N ASP A 209 10.18 10.88 16.86
CA ASP A 209 9.85 11.68 18.03
C ASP A 209 8.51 11.24 18.62
N PRO A 210 8.41 10.93 19.93
CA PRO A 210 7.15 10.52 20.58
C PRO A 210 6.00 11.51 20.40
N GLY A 211 6.29 12.82 20.29
CA GLY A 211 5.31 13.86 20.02
C GLY A 211 4.64 13.74 18.66
N THR A 212 5.25 13.01 17.71
CA THR A 212 4.66 12.74 16.39
C THR A 212 3.28 12.08 16.49
N PHE A 213 3.03 11.29 17.51
CA PHE A 213 1.78 10.56 17.70
C PHE A 213 0.81 11.26 18.66
N GLN A 214 1.12 12.46 19.07
CA GLN A 214 0.24 13.32 19.86
C GLN A 214 -0.48 14.30 18.93
N PHE A 215 -1.74 14.57 19.22
CA PHE A 215 -2.52 15.56 18.48
C PHE A 215 -3.47 16.30 19.42
N ALA A 216 -3.45 17.61 19.32
CA ALA A 216 -4.44 18.50 19.91
C ALA A 216 -5.04 19.36 18.78
N PRO A 217 -6.36 19.41 18.65
CA PRO A 217 -7.00 20.26 17.64
C PRO A 217 -6.59 21.73 17.85
N PRO A 218 -6.25 22.47 16.79
CA PRO A 218 -6.00 23.90 16.88
C PRO A 218 -7.20 24.66 17.46
N ALA A 219 -6.97 25.82 18.08
CA ALA A 219 -8.03 26.66 18.57
C ALA A 219 -9.04 27.03 17.46
N GLY A 220 -10.33 27.00 17.77
CA GLY A 220 -11.40 27.24 16.80
C GLY A 220 -11.79 26.04 15.94
N THR A 221 -11.18 24.87 16.18
CA THR A 221 -11.56 23.62 15.45
C THR A 221 -12.89 23.09 15.97
N ASN A 222 -13.83 22.83 15.04
CA ASN A 222 -15.08 22.14 15.37
C ASN A 222 -14.78 20.64 15.54
N VAL A 223 -14.97 20.12 16.75
CA VAL A 223 -14.67 18.71 17.09
C VAL A 223 -15.96 17.92 17.16
N THR A 224 -16.01 16.81 16.44
CA THR A 224 -17.12 15.83 16.47
C THR A 224 -16.64 14.48 16.96
N THR A 225 -17.56 13.68 17.53
CA THR A 225 -17.32 12.30 17.96
C THR A 225 -18.38 11.41 17.30
N PRO A 226 -18.20 11.01 16.04
CA PRO A 226 -19.27 10.42 15.22
C PRO A 226 -19.84 9.10 15.76
N LEU A 227 -19.09 8.36 16.59
CA LEU A 227 -19.53 7.08 17.18
C LEU A 227 -20.02 7.20 18.63
N GLY A 228 -20.17 8.43 19.13
CA GLY A 228 -20.50 8.68 20.54
C GLY A 228 -19.29 8.48 21.48
N ARG A 229 -19.49 8.81 22.73
CA ARG A 229 -18.53 8.52 23.82
C ARG A 229 -18.70 7.09 24.32
#